data_90f3cb9e15a341c6b75ea9a9f43f0a7f
#
_entry.id   90f3cb9e15a341c6b75ea9a9f43f0a7f
#
_cell.length_a   1.000
_cell.length_b   1.000
_cell.length_c   1.000
_cell.angle_alpha   90.00
_cell.angle_beta   90.00
_cell.angle_gamma   90.00
#
_symmetry.space_group_name_H-M   'P 1'
#
loop_
_entity.id
_entity.type
_entity.pdbx_description
1 polymer ?
#
loop_
_entity_poly.entity_id
_entity_poly.type
_entity_poly.pdbx_seq_one_letter_code
_entity_poly.pdbx_strand_id
1 'polypeptide(L)'
;LMIRRPPRSTLFPYTTLFRSAPSPTGRMHVGNLRTALYAYLIAKHEGGDFMLRIEDTDQERYVEGALDIIYRTLEKTGLVHDEGPDKDGGVGPYVQSERQASGIYMKYAKQLIEQGDAYYCFCDKERLESLKTSVSEDGTQIVNYDKHCLHLSKEEIEANLAAGKPYVVRINMPTEGTTTFHDEIYGDITVPNAELDDMILIKSDGYPTYNFANVIDDHLMNITHVVRGNEYLSSAPKYNRLYEAFGWEVPVYVHCPLITDENHKKLSKRCGHSSYEDLLDQGFVSEAIVNYVALLGWCPQDNREIFSLPELVEAFDYHHMSKSPAVFDINKLKWMNGEYLKAMDFDKFYELAEPYIKKVITKDYDLKKIASLIKSRIEILPDIKDQIDFFEAVPEYDTAMYCHKKMKTNEETSLEVLKEILPRLEAWDDYSNDALFGLLKGFAEEKGYKNGYVMWPVRTAVSGKQSTPGGATELMEILGKEESIARIKAAIEKLSE
;
A
#
# COMPACT_ATOMS: atom_id res chain seq x y z
N LEU A 1 -22.55 -26.74 2.61
CA LEU A 1 -23.78 -26.10 3.11
C LEU A 1 -23.43 -24.64 3.37
N MET A 2 -23.72 -23.73 2.41
CA MET A 2 -23.65 -22.30 2.66
C MET A 2 -24.77 -21.95 3.64
N ILE A 3 -24.38 -21.62 4.87
CA ILE A 3 -25.31 -21.03 5.86
C ILE A 3 -25.57 -19.60 5.37
N ARG A 4 -26.74 -19.35 4.78
CA ARG A 4 -27.22 -17.98 4.54
C ARG A 4 -27.30 -17.26 5.89
N ARG A 5 -26.51 -16.19 6.07
CA ARG A 5 -26.68 -15.30 7.22
C ARG A 5 -28.13 -14.74 7.18
N PRO A 6 -28.82 -14.66 8.32
CA PRO A 6 -30.15 -14.06 8.34
C PRO A 6 -30.04 -12.56 8.02
N PRO A 7 -31.10 -11.95 7.44
CA PRO A 7 -31.10 -10.53 7.17
C PRO A 7 -30.91 -9.73 8.48
N ARG A 8 -30.12 -8.67 8.42
CA ARG A 8 -29.68 -7.84 9.56
C ARG A 8 -30.78 -7.39 10.52
N SER A 9 -32.00 -7.23 10.05
CA SER A 9 -33.13 -6.72 10.83
C SER A 9 -33.62 -7.63 11.96
N THR A 10 -33.07 -8.85 12.10
CA THR A 10 -33.66 -9.84 13.03
C THR A 10 -32.72 -10.34 14.13
N LEU A 11 -31.41 -10.09 14.12
CA LEU A 11 -30.50 -10.72 15.07
C LEU A 11 -29.57 -9.79 15.87
N PHE A 12 -29.15 -8.63 15.37
CA PHE A 12 -28.32 -7.69 16.12
C PHE A 12 -28.56 -6.24 15.64
N PRO A 13 -29.20 -5.38 16.44
CA PRO A 13 -29.45 -3.98 16.07
C PRO A 13 -28.21 -3.07 16.11
N TYR A 14 -27.01 -3.60 16.37
CA TYR A 14 -25.78 -2.83 16.59
C TYR A 14 -24.53 -3.42 15.91
N THR A 15 -24.66 -4.07 14.75
CA THR A 15 -23.47 -4.48 14.01
C THR A 15 -22.79 -3.23 13.45
N THR A 16 -21.53 -2.99 13.85
CA THR A 16 -20.73 -1.92 13.29
C THR A 16 -20.40 -2.21 11.83
N LEU A 17 -20.56 -1.20 10.97
CA LEU A 17 -20.41 -1.31 9.54
C LEU A 17 -19.41 -0.29 9.03
N PHE A 18 -18.36 -0.82 8.43
CA PHE A 18 -17.31 -0.06 7.79
C PHE A 18 -17.31 -0.33 6.29
N ARG A 19 -16.92 0.65 5.51
CA ARG A 19 -16.79 0.47 4.07
C ARG A 19 -15.42 0.86 3.54
N SER A 20 -14.91 0.12 2.56
CA SER A 20 -13.98 0.60 1.56
C SER A 20 -14.77 1.07 0.35
N ALA A 21 -14.46 2.26 -0.16
CA ALA A 21 -15.21 2.89 -1.23
C ALA A 21 -14.24 3.39 -2.33
N PRO A 22 -13.52 2.47 -3.00
CA PRO A 22 -12.57 2.84 -4.03
C PRO A 22 -13.29 3.30 -5.31
N SER A 23 -12.73 4.34 -5.95
CA SER A 23 -13.08 4.70 -7.33
C SER A 23 -12.24 3.86 -8.30
N PRO A 24 -12.82 3.33 -9.39
CA PRO A 24 -12.13 2.45 -10.34
C PRO A 24 -11.26 3.27 -11.32
N THR A 25 -10.18 3.88 -10.80
CA THR A 25 -9.27 4.78 -11.54
C THR A 25 -7.90 4.19 -11.82
N GLY A 26 -7.74 2.86 -11.72
CA GLY A 26 -6.51 2.11 -11.98
C GLY A 26 -5.86 1.56 -10.71
N ARG A 27 -4.51 1.59 -10.67
CA ARG A 27 -3.71 1.03 -9.55
C ARG A 27 -4.10 1.67 -8.21
N MET A 28 -4.14 0.84 -7.15
CA MET A 28 -4.56 1.28 -5.82
C MET A 28 -3.46 2.09 -5.13
N HIS A 29 -3.68 3.40 -4.95
CA HIS A 29 -2.77 4.28 -4.22
C HIS A 29 -2.61 3.81 -2.76
N VAL A 30 -1.39 3.91 -2.21
CA VAL A 30 -1.07 3.51 -0.82
C VAL A 30 -2.02 4.17 0.19
N GLY A 31 -2.41 5.42 -0.03
CA GLY A 31 -3.40 6.10 0.82
C GLY A 31 -4.77 5.43 0.81
N ASN A 32 -5.24 4.99 -0.36
CA ASN A 32 -6.51 4.27 -0.47
C ASN A 32 -6.43 2.87 0.16
N LEU A 33 -5.29 2.18 -0.04
CA LEU A 33 -5.04 0.91 0.62
C LEU A 33 -5.04 1.07 2.15
N ARG A 34 -4.38 2.12 2.68
CA ARG A 34 -4.39 2.41 4.12
C ARG A 34 -5.79 2.63 4.66
N THR A 35 -6.59 3.44 3.96
CA THR A 35 -7.96 3.71 4.36
C THR A 35 -8.81 2.43 4.37
N ALA A 36 -8.67 1.57 3.34
CA ALA A 36 -9.32 0.27 3.29
C ALA A 36 -8.84 -0.66 4.42
N LEU A 37 -7.53 -0.71 4.67
CA LEU A 37 -6.92 -1.50 5.74
C LEU A 37 -7.44 -1.05 7.11
N TYR A 38 -7.45 0.24 7.41
CA TYR A 38 -7.93 0.74 8.69
C TYR A 38 -9.42 0.45 8.89
N ALA A 39 -10.24 0.66 7.86
CA ALA A 39 -11.65 0.28 7.91
C ALA A 39 -11.83 -1.23 8.18
N TYR A 40 -11.02 -2.07 7.54
CA TYR A 40 -11.00 -3.52 7.76
C TYR A 40 -10.57 -3.88 9.19
N LEU A 41 -9.47 -3.30 9.66
CA LEU A 41 -8.91 -3.60 11.00
C LEU A 41 -9.91 -3.24 12.09
N ILE A 42 -10.52 -2.05 12.02
CA ILE A 42 -11.52 -1.62 13.00
C ILE A 42 -12.75 -2.53 12.92
N ALA A 43 -13.27 -2.78 11.70
CA ALA A 43 -14.44 -3.66 11.53
C ALA A 43 -14.21 -5.04 12.16
N LYS A 44 -13.07 -5.65 11.88
CA LYS A 44 -12.75 -7.00 12.41
C LYS A 44 -12.43 -7.00 13.89
N HIS A 45 -11.79 -5.96 14.40
CA HIS A 45 -11.53 -5.78 15.83
C HIS A 45 -12.82 -5.71 16.63
N GLU A 46 -13.80 -4.95 16.15
CA GLU A 46 -15.10 -4.76 16.79
C GLU A 46 -16.12 -5.87 16.49
N GLY A 47 -15.72 -6.91 15.72
CA GLY A 47 -16.63 -7.98 15.31
C GLY A 47 -17.71 -7.54 14.33
N GLY A 48 -17.50 -6.41 13.64
CA GLY A 48 -18.38 -5.86 12.62
C GLY A 48 -18.11 -6.39 11.20
N ASP A 49 -18.82 -5.83 10.25
CA ASP A 49 -18.71 -6.20 8.82
C ASP A 49 -17.94 -5.12 8.03
N PHE A 50 -17.11 -5.58 7.10
CA PHE A 50 -16.37 -4.76 6.16
C PHE A 50 -16.99 -4.88 4.77
N MET A 51 -17.53 -3.77 4.26
CA MET A 51 -18.23 -3.69 2.97
C MET A 51 -17.33 -3.11 1.88
N LEU A 52 -17.47 -3.62 0.66
CA LEU A 52 -16.91 -3.02 -0.54
C LEU A 52 -18.02 -2.31 -1.33
N ARG A 53 -17.88 -0.99 -1.52
CA ARG A 53 -18.72 -0.18 -2.41
C ARG A 53 -17.86 0.43 -3.51
N ILE A 54 -18.29 0.33 -4.76
CA ILE A 54 -17.60 0.92 -5.90
C ILE A 54 -18.18 2.31 -6.19
N GLU A 55 -17.33 3.32 -6.14
CA GLU A 55 -17.71 4.72 -6.36
C GLU A 55 -17.25 5.18 -7.75
N ASP A 56 -18.08 4.94 -8.74
CA ASP A 56 -17.86 5.17 -10.17
C ASP A 56 -18.72 6.31 -10.73
N THR A 57 -19.16 7.27 -9.90
CA THR A 57 -19.97 8.43 -10.34
C THR A 57 -19.20 9.39 -11.25
N ASP A 58 -17.86 9.32 -11.27
CA ASP A 58 -17.00 10.05 -12.21
C ASP A 58 -16.65 9.14 -13.39
N GLN A 59 -17.54 9.13 -14.39
CA GLN A 59 -17.42 8.28 -15.58
C GLN A 59 -16.24 8.68 -16.47
N GLU A 60 -15.74 9.94 -16.39
CA GLU A 60 -14.58 10.40 -17.17
C GLU A 60 -13.27 9.78 -16.67
N ARG A 61 -13.21 9.39 -15.40
CA ARG A 61 -12.03 8.78 -14.78
C ARG A 61 -12.10 7.25 -14.70
N TYR A 62 -13.19 6.67 -15.19
CA TYR A 62 -13.31 5.21 -15.20
C TYR A 62 -12.23 4.59 -16.08
N VAL A 63 -11.55 3.58 -15.55
CA VAL A 63 -10.53 2.80 -16.27
C VAL A 63 -11.01 1.37 -16.39
N GLU A 64 -11.08 0.86 -17.60
CA GLU A 64 -11.44 -0.54 -17.87
C GLU A 64 -10.45 -1.49 -17.15
N GLY A 65 -10.98 -2.53 -16.50
CA GLY A 65 -10.18 -3.48 -15.71
C GLY A 65 -9.77 -2.99 -14.30
N ALA A 66 -10.10 -1.75 -13.92
CA ALA A 66 -9.76 -1.24 -12.58
C ALA A 66 -10.49 -1.99 -11.46
N LEU A 67 -11.67 -2.52 -11.70
CA LEU A 67 -12.40 -3.37 -10.75
C LEU A 67 -11.62 -4.65 -10.42
N ASP A 68 -11.08 -5.32 -11.45
CA ASP A 68 -10.28 -6.53 -11.26
C ASP A 68 -8.99 -6.24 -10.46
N ILE A 69 -8.43 -5.03 -10.61
CA ILE A 69 -7.28 -4.59 -9.82
C ILE A 69 -7.70 -4.44 -8.36
N ILE A 70 -8.84 -3.81 -8.09
CA ILE A 70 -9.36 -3.65 -6.71
C ILE A 70 -9.56 -5.03 -6.06
N TYR A 71 -10.26 -5.95 -6.71
CA TYR A 71 -10.50 -7.29 -6.18
C TYR A 71 -9.20 -8.05 -5.92
N ARG A 72 -8.28 -8.07 -6.89
CA ARG A 72 -6.96 -8.70 -6.71
C ARG A 72 -6.14 -8.10 -5.60
N THR A 73 -6.20 -6.77 -5.42
CA THR A 73 -5.49 -6.09 -4.34
C THR A 73 -6.07 -6.50 -2.99
N LEU A 74 -7.39 -6.47 -2.84
CA LEU A 74 -8.06 -6.91 -1.60
C LEU A 74 -7.77 -8.37 -1.29
N GLU A 75 -7.80 -9.26 -2.28
CA GLU A 75 -7.47 -10.68 -2.14
C GLU A 75 -6.01 -10.87 -1.69
N LYS A 76 -5.05 -10.26 -2.39
CA LYS A 76 -3.61 -10.38 -2.08
C LYS A 76 -3.23 -9.78 -0.73
N THR A 77 -3.93 -8.73 -0.30
CA THR A 77 -3.72 -8.10 1.01
C THR A 77 -4.47 -8.79 2.15
N GLY A 78 -5.33 -9.76 1.83
CA GLY A 78 -6.15 -10.46 2.81
C GLY A 78 -7.34 -9.64 3.35
N LEU A 79 -7.65 -8.49 2.76
CA LEU A 79 -8.75 -7.62 3.15
C LEU A 79 -10.08 -8.13 2.56
N VAL A 80 -10.52 -9.29 3.03
CA VAL A 80 -11.73 -9.94 2.53
C VAL A 80 -12.98 -9.21 3.02
N HIS A 81 -13.76 -8.66 2.08
CA HIS A 81 -15.02 -8.00 2.40
C HIS A 81 -16.14 -9.02 2.71
N ASP A 82 -17.04 -8.62 3.60
CA ASP A 82 -18.22 -9.41 4.00
C ASP A 82 -19.38 -9.21 3.03
N GLU A 83 -19.46 -8.01 2.41
CA GLU A 83 -20.45 -7.62 1.43
C GLU A 83 -19.84 -6.75 0.33
N GLY A 84 -20.40 -6.82 -0.86
CA GLY A 84 -19.95 -6.05 -2.01
C GLY A 84 -20.68 -6.45 -3.29
N PRO A 85 -20.23 -5.97 -4.45
CA PRO A 85 -20.89 -6.25 -5.73
C PRO A 85 -20.98 -7.75 -6.06
N ASP A 86 -20.03 -8.55 -5.59
CA ASP A 86 -19.93 -10.00 -5.77
C ASP A 86 -20.52 -10.80 -4.61
N LYS A 87 -20.95 -10.12 -3.54
CA LYS A 87 -21.40 -10.75 -2.29
C LYS A 87 -22.53 -9.93 -1.65
N ASP A 88 -23.76 -10.15 -2.10
CA ASP A 88 -24.92 -9.38 -1.65
C ASP A 88 -25.25 -9.62 -0.17
N GLY A 89 -25.31 -8.55 0.61
CA GLY A 89 -25.74 -8.50 2.01
C GLY A 89 -27.15 -7.92 2.19
N GLY A 90 -27.85 -7.62 1.08
CA GLY A 90 -29.24 -7.15 1.10
C GLY A 90 -29.42 -5.63 1.09
N VAL A 91 -28.35 -4.84 0.94
CA VAL A 91 -28.38 -3.37 0.85
C VAL A 91 -27.88 -2.82 -0.50
N GLY A 92 -27.67 -3.72 -1.45
CA GLY A 92 -27.24 -3.39 -2.82
C GLY A 92 -28.24 -2.52 -3.59
N PRO A 93 -27.87 -2.12 -4.81
CA PRO A 93 -26.60 -2.35 -5.52
C PRO A 93 -25.40 -1.70 -4.81
N TYR A 94 -24.20 -2.34 -4.95
CA TYR A 94 -22.96 -1.85 -4.33
C TYR A 94 -22.09 -1.02 -5.30
N VAL A 95 -22.58 -0.78 -6.51
CA VAL A 95 -21.95 0.07 -7.53
C VAL A 95 -22.78 1.32 -7.70
N GLN A 96 -22.18 2.52 -7.60
CA GLN A 96 -22.93 3.77 -7.60
C GLN A 96 -23.63 4.06 -8.94
N SER A 97 -23.05 3.67 -10.08
CA SER A 97 -23.72 3.82 -11.39
C SER A 97 -25.01 2.98 -11.49
N GLU A 98 -25.03 1.78 -10.88
CA GLU A 98 -26.24 0.95 -10.82
C GLU A 98 -27.31 1.61 -9.91
N ARG A 99 -26.90 2.19 -8.80
CA ARG A 99 -27.77 2.97 -7.91
C ARG A 99 -28.31 4.21 -8.61
N GLN A 100 -27.50 4.90 -9.40
CA GLN A 100 -27.92 6.02 -10.24
C GLN A 100 -29.02 5.59 -11.22
N ALA A 101 -28.85 4.44 -11.89
CA ALA A 101 -29.83 3.90 -12.84
C ALA A 101 -31.20 3.62 -12.18
N SER A 102 -31.23 3.35 -10.86
CA SER A 102 -32.47 3.19 -10.10
C SER A 102 -33.20 4.51 -9.78
N GLY A 103 -32.56 5.66 -10.04
CA GLY A 103 -33.10 6.99 -9.75
C GLY A 103 -33.05 7.41 -8.28
N ILE A 104 -32.34 6.66 -7.44
CA ILE A 104 -32.37 6.85 -5.98
C ILE A 104 -31.83 8.24 -5.57
N TYR A 105 -30.73 8.70 -6.18
CA TYR A 105 -30.15 10.01 -5.82
C TYR A 105 -31.08 11.17 -6.20
N MET A 106 -31.70 11.13 -7.38
CA MET A 106 -32.66 12.16 -7.77
C MET A 106 -33.90 12.15 -6.86
N LYS A 107 -34.34 10.97 -6.35
CA LYS A 107 -35.43 10.88 -5.39
C LYS A 107 -35.10 11.67 -4.12
N TYR A 108 -33.92 11.49 -3.53
CA TYR A 108 -33.51 12.20 -2.34
C TYR A 108 -33.20 13.70 -2.59
N ALA A 109 -32.66 14.04 -3.76
CA ALA A 109 -32.50 15.44 -4.15
C ALA A 109 -33.85 16.18 -4.25
N LYS A 110 -34.87 15.55 -4.82
CA LYS A 110 -36.24 16.11 -4.87
C LYS A 110 -36.84 16.28 -3.47
N GLN A 111 -36.61 15.33 -2.57
CA GLN A 111 -37.05 15.46 -1.17
C GLN A 111 -36.45 16.71 -0.51
N LEU A 112 -35.14 16.96 -0.69
CA LEU A 112 -34.51 18.18 -0.17
C LEU A 112 -35.06 19.46 -0.82
N ILE A 113 -35.38 19.42 -2.11
CA ILE A 113 -36.02 20.56 -2.79
C ILE A 113 -37.40 20.86 -2.20
N GLU A 114 -38.21 19.83 -1.99
CA GLU A 114 -39.54 19.95 -1.38
C GLU A 114 -39.49 20.49 0.07
N GLN A 115 -38.43 20.16 0.81
CA GLN A 115 -38.18 20.65 2.16
C GLN A 115 -37.61 22.08 2.19
N GLY A 116 -37.07 22.60 1.08
CA GLY A 116 -36.38 23.88 1.00
C GLY A 116 -34.90 23.82 1.34
N ASP A 117 -34.34 22.62 1.58
CA ASP A 117 -32.93 22.38 1.87
C ASP A 117 -32.07 22.23 0.60
N ALA A 118 -32.71 22.18 -0.58
CA ALA A 118 -32.04 22.21 -1.89
C ALA A 118 -32.87 22.98 -2.92
N TYR A 119 -32.26 23.32 -4.06
CA TYR A 119 -32.93 24.04 -5.12
C TYR A 119 -32.32 23.77 -6.50
N TYR A 120 -33.08 24.01 -7.56
CA TYR A 120 -32.62 23.96 -8.94
C TYR A 120 -31.78 25.21 -9.28
N CYS A 121 -30.63 25.01 -9.88
CA CYS A 121 -29.75 26.09 -10.37
C CYS A 121 -29.60 25.97 -11.88
N PHE A 122 -30.05 26.99 -12.61
CA PHE A 122 -30.02 27.10 -14.07
C PHE A 122 -28.92 28.03 -14.59
N CYS A 123 -27.95 28.40 -13.73
CA CYS A 123 -26.84 29.27 -14.11
C CYS A 123 -25.94 28.55 -15.15
N ASP A 124 -25.62 29.28 -16.22
CA ASP A 124 -24.64 28.84 -17.20
C ASP A 124 -23.20 29.12 -16.73
N LYS A 125 -22.24 28.64 -17.52
CA LYS A 125 -20.82 28.72 -17.20
C LYS A 125 -20.35 30.22 -17.15
N GLU A 126 -20.83 31.03 -18.05
CA GLU A 126 -20.46 32.48 -18.12
C GLU A 126 -20.89 33.21 -16.84
N ARG A 127 -22.12 32.93 -16.37
CA ARG A 127 -22.64 33.46 -15.11
C ARG A 127 -21.80 32.99 -13.91
N LEU A 128 -21.44 31.72 -13.84
CA LEU A 128 -20.66 31.20 -12.75
C LEU A 128 -19.22 31.74 -12.73
N GLU A 129 -18.59 31.94 -13.92
CA GLU A 129 -17.26 32.55 -14.04
C GLU A 129 -17.26 34.05 -13.68
N SER A 130 -18.40 34.70 -13.74
CA SER A 130 -18.54 36.12 -13.34
C SER A 130 -18.62 36.29 -11.82
N LEU A 131 -18.76 35.22 -11.02
CA LEU A 131 -18.83 35.30 -9.56
C LEU A 131 -17.48 35.74 -8.98
N LYS A 132 -17.56 36.55 -7.93
CA LYS A 132 -16.35 36.98 -7.22
C LYS A 132 -15.68 35.80 -6.55
N THR A 133 -14.39 35.67 -6.78
CA THR A 133 -13.52 34.75 -6.06
C THR A 133 -13.04 35.41 -4.77
N SER A 134 -13.22 34.76 -3.64
CA SER A 134 -12.51 35.06 -2.41
C SER A 134 -11.28 34.11 -2.30
N VAL A 135 -10.25 34.57 -1.61
CA VAL A 135 -9.06 33.76 -1.35
C VAL A 135 -9.06 33.44 0.12
N SER A 136 -9.04 32.14 0.48
CA SER A 136 -8.91 31.70 1.87
C SER A 136 -7.52 32.02 2.43
N GLU A 137 -7.35 31.92 3.76
CA GLU A 137 -6.07 32.19 4.42
C GLU A 137 -4.92 31.32 3.91
N ASP A 138 -5.20 30.12 3.38
CA ASP A 138 -4.24 29.19 2.77
C ASP A 138 -3.96 29.47 1.28
N GLY A 139 -4.55 30.52 0.69
CA GLY A 139 -4.37 30.90 -0.71
C GLY A 139 -5.28 30.16 -1.70
N THR A 140 -6.22 29.34 -1.23
CA THR A 140 -7.18 28.65 -2.10
C THR A 140 -8.24 29.63 -2.60
N GLN A 141 -8.50 29.63 -3.92
CA GLN A 141 -9.59 30.42 -4.49
C GLN A 141 -10.94 29.75 -4.18
N ILE A 142 -11.78 30.44 -3.41
CA ILE A 142 -13.14 29.99 -3.10
C ILE A 142 -14.10 30.80 -3.99
N VAL A 143 -14.86 30.11 -4.84
CA VAL A 143 -15.97 30.71 -5.59
C VAL A 143 -17.24 30.40 -4.83
N ASN A 144 -17.70 31.34 -4.03
CA ASN A 144 -18.98 31.21 -3.34
C ASN A 144 -20.12 31.53 -4.32
N TYR A 145 -20.99 30.55 -4.52
CA TYR A 145 -22.21 30.75 -5.28
C TYR A 145 -23.14 31.69 -4.53
N ASP A 146 -23.64 32.72 -5.22
CA ASP A 146 -24.43 33.82 -4.65
C ASP A 146 -25.92 33.51 -4.41
N LYS A 147 -26.29 32.23 -4.46
CA LYS A 147 -27.67 31.74 -4.28
C LYS A 147 -28.69 32.33 -5.26
N HIS A 148 -28.26 32.84 -6.41
CA HIS A 148 -29.12 33.49 -7.40
C HIS A 148 -30.39 32.72 -7.73
N CYS A 149 -30.29 31.42 -7.99
CA CYS A 149 -31.42 30.56 -8.35
C CYS A 149 -32.28 30.12 -7.15
N LEU A 150 -31.84 30.34 -5.91
CA LEU A 150 -32.65 30.08 -4.73
C LEU A 150 -33.95 30.93 -4.67
N HIS A 151 -33.89 32.11 -5.24
CA HIS A 151 -34.98 33.08 -5.19
C HIS A 151 -35.90 33.05 -6.41
N LEU A 152 -35.73 32.11 -7.34
CA LEU A 152 -36.63 31.88 -8.45
C LEU A 152 -38.03 31.48 -7.95
N SER A 153 -39.06 32.07 -8.58
CA SER A 153 -40.43 31.66 -8.30
C SER A 153 -40.73 30.25 -8.79
N LYS A 154 -41.76 29.62 -8.25
CA LYS A 154 -42.17 28.29 -8.68
C LYS A 154 -42.51 28.23 -10.17
N GLU A 155 -43.16 29.30 -10.68
CA GLU A 155 -43.55 29.46 -12.09
C GLU A 155 -42.29 29.55 -12.99
N GLU A 156 -41.26 30.27 -12.56
CA GLU A 156 -39.98 30.39 -13.30
C GLU A 156 -39.24 29.06 -13.32
N ILE A 157 -39.24 28.33 -12.21
CA ILE A 157 -38.62 26.98 -12.12
C ILE A 157 -39.34 26.00 -13.07
N GLU A 158 -40.68 25.95 -13.02
CA GLU A 158 -41.49 25.12 -13.89
C GLU A 158 -41.31 25.47 -15.36
N ALA A 159 -41.26 26.74 -15.70
CA ALA A 159 -41.02 27.22 -17.08
C ALA A 159 -39.64 26.81 -17.58
N ASN A 160 -38.60 26.94 -16.74
CA ASN A 160 -37.24 26.55 -17.11
C ASN A 160 -37.13 25.02 -17.31
N LEU A 161 -37.75 24.20 -16.42
CA LEU A 161 -37.80 22.74 -16.56
C LEU A 161 -38.58 22.32 -17.80
N ALA A 162 -39.75 22.92 -18.07
CA ALA A 162 -40.56 22.65 -19.25
C ALA A 162 -39.84 23.05 -20.56
N ALA A 163 -39.02 24.10 -20.53
CA ALA A 163 -38.17 24.49 -21.65
C ALA A 163 -36.93 23.59 -21.85
N GLY A 164 -36.72 22.57 -20.99
CA GLY A 164 -35.58 21.66 -21.05
C GLY A 164 -34.24 22.38 -20.80
N LYS A 165 -34.21 23.46 -20.03
CA LYS A 165 -32.95 24.14 -19.70
C LYS A 165 -32.07 23.20 -18.84
N PRO A 166 -30.77 23.12 -19.15
CA PRO A 166 -29.82 22.40 -18.29
C PRO A 166 -29.83 22.97 -16.87
N TYR A 167 -29.80 22.10 -15.89
CA TYR A 167 -29.76 22.50 -14.48
C TYR A 167 -28.85 21.58 -13.66
N VAL A 168 -28.46 22.07 -12.50
CA VAL A 168 -27.90 21.27 -11.40
C VAL A 168 -28.79 21.43 -10.17
N VAL A 169 -28.72 20.48 -9.25
CA VAL A 169 -29.34 20.65 -7.91
C VAL A 169 -28.27 21.04 -6.92
N ARG A 170 -28.50 22.12 -6.17
CA ARG A 170 -27.60 22.57 -5.10
C ARG A 170 -28.27 22.43 -3.74
N ILE A 171 -27.45 22.11 -2.73
CA ILE A 171 -27.90 22.24 -1.33
C ILE A 171 -28.08 23.71 -0.99
N ASN A 172 -29.02 24.02 -0.14
CA ASN A 172 -29.20 25.36 0.44
C ASN A 172 -28.48 25.43 1.80
N MET A 173 -27.21 25.85 1.79
CA MET A 173 -26.44 25.97 3.03
C MET A 173 -26.87 27.21 3.83
N PRO A 174 -26.99 27.13 5.17
CA PRO A 174 -27.21 28.32 5.99
C PRO A 174 -26.02 29.29 5.87
N THR A 175 -26.28 30.59 5.92
CA THR A 175 -25.25 31.64 5.83
C THR A 175 -24.82 32.17 7.20
N GLU A 176 -25.64 31.95 8.22
CA GLU A 176 -25.39 32.39 9.59
C GLU A 176 -25.11 31.21 10.54
N GLY A 177 -24.43 31.49 11.64
CA GLY A 177 -24.08 30.49 12.64
C GLY A 177 -22.88 29.63 12.28
N THR A 178 -22.76 28.49 12.92
CA THR A 178 -21.64 27.53 12.74
C THR A 178 -22.15 26.11 12.62
N THR A 179 -21.39 25.27 11.93
CA THR A 179 -21.59 23.82 11.91
C THR A 179 -20.42 23.16 12.63
N THR A 180 -20.73 22.33 13.63
CA THR A 180 -19.75 21.56 14.39
C THR A 180 -19.93 20.08 14.10
N PHE A 181 -18.82 19.35 13.92
CA PHE A 181 -18.82 17.89 13.85
C PHE A 181 -17.69 17.32 14.70
N HIS A 182 -17.88 16.09 15.15
CA HIS A 182 -16.87 15.36 15.89
C HIS A 182 -16.11 14.41 14.96
N ASP A 183 -14.79 14.37 15.11
CA ASP A 183 -13.89 13.40 14.47
C ASP A 183 -13.09 12.70 15.55
N GLU A 184 -13.03 11.38 15.51
CA GLU A 184 -12.35 10.58 16.55
C GLU A 184 -10.85 10.90 16.68
N ILE A 185 -10.24 11.37 15.58
CA ILE A 185 -8.81 11.69 15.57
C ILE A 185 -8.58 13.17 15.85
N TYR A 186 -9.33 14.05 15.19
CA TYR A 186 -9.10 15.50 15.25
C TYR A 186 -9.91 16.19 16.35
N GLY A 187 -10.93 15.52 16.91
CA GLY A 187 -11.85 16.08 17.91
C GLY A 187 -12.92 16.96 17.29
N ASP A 188 -13.50 17.86 18.09
CA ASP A 188 -14.55 18.76 17.63
C ASP A 188 -14.00 19.84 16.68
N ILE A 189 -14.59 19.93 15.49
CA ILE A 189 -14.23 20.90 14.46
C ILE A 189 -15.47 21.75 14.18
N THR A 190 -15.31 23.07 14.35
CA THR A 190 -16.37 24.07 14.15
C THR A 190 -15.99 24.96 12.98
N VAL A 191 -16.90 25.11 12.01
CA VAL A 191 -16.71 25.94 10.81
C VAL A 191 -17.84 26.96 10.71
N PRO A 192 -17.55 28.24 10.43
CA PRO A 192 -18.59 29.23 10.12
C PRO A 192 -19.41 28.80 8.91
N ASN A 193 -20.74 28.87 8.98
CA ASN A 193 -21.59 28.48 7.86
C ASN A 193 -21.37 29.38 6.62
N ALA A 194 -20.94 30.62 6.81
CA ALA A 194 -20.61 31.54 5.73
C ALA A 194 -19.46 31.06 4.83
N GLU A 195 -18.63 30.10 5.32
CA GLU A 195 -17.54 29.49 4.56
C GLU A 195 -18.00 28.25 3.77
N LEU A 196 -19.22 27.77 4.03
CA LEU A 196 -19.76 26.58 3.38
C LEU A 196 -20.52 27.02 2.10
N ASP A 197 -20.04 26.55 0.94
CA ASP A 197 -20.69 26.81 -0.35
C ASP A 197 -21.91 25.90 -0.58
N ASP A 198 -22.84 26.37 -1.40
CA ASP A 198 -23.96 25.56 -1.88
C ASP A 198 -23.47 24.53 -2.89
N MET A 199 -22.89 23.43 -2.39
CA MET A 199 -22.34 22.39 -3.23
C MET A 199 -23.40 21.78 -4.16
N ILE A 200 -22.96 21.34 -5.32
CA ILE A 200 -23.82 20.61 -6.25
C ILE A 200 -24.08 19.21 -5.70
N LEU A 201 -25.36 18.82 -5.67
CA LEU A 201 -25.83 17.49 -5.30
C LEU A 201 -25.97 16.61 -6.56
N ILE A 202 -26.68 17.12 -7.57
CA ILE A 202 -26.90 16.45 -8.87
C ILE A 202 -26.29 17.33 -9.96
N LYS A 203 -25.45 16.73 -10.79
CA LYS A 203 -24.83 17.37 -11.95
C LYS A 203 -25.82 17.51 -13.11
N SER A 204 -25.46 18.31 -14.13
CA SER A 204 -26.29 18.52 -15.32
C SER A 204 -26.52 17.27 -16.18
N ASP A 205 -25.65 16.25 -16.05
CA ASP A 205 -25.81 14.95 -16.68
C ASP A 205 -26.74 14.01 -15.88
N GLY A 206 -27.30 14.47 -14.75
CA GLY A 206 -28.18 13.72 -13.88
C GLY A 206 -27.46 12.82 -12.86
N TYR A 207 -26.14 12.70 -12.93
CA TYR A 207 -25.36 11.96 -11.94
C TYR A 207 -25.20 12.76 -10.64
N PRO A 208 -25.18 12.09 -9.47
CA PRO A 208 -24.84 12.75 -8.22
C PRO A 208 -23.36 13.15 -8.21
N THR A 209 -23.04 14.18 -7.44
CA THR A 209 -21.64 14.37 -7.04
C THR A 209 -21.24 13.33 -6.01
N TYR A 210 -19.92 13.08 -5.89
CA TYR A 210 -19.37 12.25 -4.84
C TYR A 210 -19.90 12.62 -3.46
N ASN A 211 -19.92 13.93 -3.15
CA ASN A 211 -20.32 14.44 -1.84
C ASN A 211 -21.78 14.14 -1.48
N PHE A 212 -22.64 14.01 -2.46
CA PHE A 212 -24.04 13.64 -2.23
C PHE A 212 -24.26 12.13 -2.21
N ALA A 213 -23.67 11.43 -3.20
CA ALA A 213 -23.82 9.99 -3.31
C ALA A 213 -23.34 9.26 -2.05
N ASN A 214 -22.18 9.64 -1.50
CA ASN A 214 -21.63 8.97 -0.33
C ASN A 214 -22.55 9.07 0.90
N VAL A 215 -23.17 10.22 1.14
CA VAL A 215 -24.12 10.41 2.28
C VAL A 215 -25.36 9.55 2.12
N ILE A 216 -25.95 9.55 0.92
CA ILE A 216 -27.14 8.74 0.63
C ILE A 216 -26.83 7.25 0.79
N ASP A 217 -25.71 6.81 0.26
CA ASP A 217 -25.32 5.40 0.26
C ASP A 217 -24.89 4.96 1.66
N ASP A 218 -24.13 5.76 2.38
CA ASP A 218 -23.72 5.45 3.75
C ASP A 218 -24.94 5.26 4.64
N HIS A 219 -25.95 6.13 4.54
CA HIS A 219 -27.19 5.98 5.27
C HIS A 219 -27.97 4.71 4.86
N LEU A 220 -28.22 4.52 3.57
CA LEU A 220 -29.04 3.41 3.07
C LEU A 220 -28.36 2.05 3.21
N MET A 221 -27.06 2.02 3.32
CA MET A 221 -26.25 0.83 3.57
C MET A 221 -25.96 0.63 5.06
N ASN A 222 -26.53 1.49 5.94
CA ASN A 222 -26.38 1.44 7.39
C ASN A 222 -24.90 1.52 7.83
N ILE A 223 -24.08 2.32 7.14
CA ILE A 223 -22.69 2.55 7.52
C ILE A 223 -22.65 3.30 8.85
N THR A 224 -22.00 2.73 9.84
CA THR A 224 -21.87 3.30 11.19
C THR A 224 -20.61 4.14 11.35
N HIS A 225 -19.53 3.78 10.62
CA HIS A 225 -18.23 4.44 10.71
C HIS A 225 -17.69 4.75 9.33
N VAL A 226 -17.18 5.95 9.15
CA VAL A 226 -16.58 6.44 7.89
C VAL A 226 -15.11 6.70 8.10
N VAL A 227 -14.27 5.80 7.60
CA VAL A 227 -12.81 5.93 7.58
C VAL A 227 -12.38 6.49 6.23
N ARG A 228 -11.63 7.60 6.21
CA ARG A 228 -11.15 8.23 4.96
C ARG A 228 -9.98 9.19 5.21
N GLY A 229 -9.38 9.73 4.17
CA GLY A 229 -8.28 10.68 4.27
C GLY A 229 -8.69 12.03 4.84
N ASN A 230 -7.77 12.74 5.47
CA ASN A 230 -8.02 14.04 6.09
C ASN A 230 -8.36 15.17 5.09
N GLU A 231 -8.16 14.95 3.79
CA GLU A 231 -8.61 15.86 2.73
C GLU A 231 -10.13 16.10 2.73
N TYR A 232 -10.89 15.21 3.36
CA TYR A 232 -12.34 15.33 3.48
C TYR A 232 -12.81 16.09 4.74
N LEU A 233 -11.89 16.49 5.63
CA LEU A 233 -12.25 17.27 6.83
C LEU A 233 -12.99 18.56 6.47
N SER A 234 -12.57 19.27 5.41
CA SER A 234 -13.24 20.49 4.93
C SER A 234 -14.63 20.23 4.33
N SER A 235 -14.92 19.00 3.92
CA SER A 235 -16.22 18.61 3.36
C SER A 235 -17.17 18.04 4.41
N ALA A 236 -16.65 17.57 5.55
CA ALA A 236 -17.46 16.93 6.60
C ALA A 236 -18.60 17.82 7.15
N PRO A 237 -18.42 19.15 7.34
CA PRO A 237 -19.53 20.02 7.74
C PRO A 237 -20.70 19.99 6.75
N LYS A 238 -20.42 19.90 5.45
CA LYS A 238 -21.45 19.82 4.39
C LYS A 238 -22.21 18.50 4.44
N TYR A 239 -21.52 17.41 4.77
CA TYR A 239 -22.17 16.11 4.97
C TYR A 239 -23.09 16.11 6.19
N ASN A 240 -22.66 16.71 7.30
CA ASN A 240 -23.49 16.85 8.49
C ASN A 240 -24.77 17.63 8.18
N ARG A 241 -24.68 18.70 7.38
CA ARG A 241 -25.88 19.44 6.94
C ARG A 241 -26.84 18.58 6.13
N LEU A 242 -26.34 17.65 5.30
CA LEU A 242 -27.19 16.70 4.59
C LEU A 242 -27.87 15.71 5.56
N TYR A 243 -27.11 15.13 6.50
CA TYR A 243 -27.69 14.25 7.53
C TYR A 243 -28.75 14.97 8.35
N GLU A 244 -28.50 16.20 8.77
CA GLU A 244 -29.46 17.03 9.51
C GLU A 244 -30.72 17.33 8.67
N ALA A 245 -30.59 17.74 7.39
CA ALA A 245 -31.71 18.02 6.52
C ALA A 245 -32.62 16.80 6.30
N PHE A 246 -32.03 15.60 6.27
CA PHE A 246 -32.80 14.36 6.19
C PHE A 246 -33.31 13.86 7.53
N GLY A 247 -32.86 14.43 8.65
CA GLY A 247 -33.14 13.91 9.98
C GLY A 247 -32.48 12.56 10.27
N TRP A 248 -31.33 12.30 9.64
CA TRP A 248 -30.58 11.05 9.78
C TRP A 248 -29.49 11.16 10.83
N GLU A 249 -29.12 10.04 11.42
CA GLU A 249 -27.99 9.94 12.32
C GLU A 249 -26.67 10.08 11.55
N VAL A 250 -25.75 10.89 12.10
CA VAL A 250 -24.43 11.11 11.52
C VAL A 250 -23.53 9.93 11.90
N PRO A 251 -22.82 9.31 10.95
CA PRO A 251 -21.88 8.24 11.27
C PRO A 251 -20.66 8.77 12.04
N VAL A 252 -19.97 7.88 12.73
CA VAL A 252 -18.68 8.18 13.37
C VAL A 252 -17.63 8.46 12.30
N TYR A 253 -16.93 9.60 12.40
CA TYR A 253 -15.86 9.96 11.49
C TYR A 253 -14.49 9.62 12.05
N VAL A 254 -13.67 8.97 11.22
CA VAL A 254 -12.26 8.66 11.47
C VAL A 254 -11.44 9.14 10.28
N HIS A 255 -10.84 10.34 10.37
CA HIS A 255 -10.03 10.88 9.29
C HIS A 255 -8.55 10.52 9.49
N CYS A 256 -7.99 9.80 8.51
CA CYS A 256 -6.59 9.39 8.51
C CYS A 256 -5.67 10.56 8.16
N PRO A 257 -4.49 10.70 8.81
CA PRO A 257 -3.54 11.75 8.49
C PRO A 257 -3.02 11.62 7.04
N LEU A 258 -2.50 12.72 6.49
CA LEU A 258 -1.89 12.72 5.16
C LEU A 258 -0.66 11.80 5.13
N ILE A 259 -0.43 11.12 4.00
CA ILE A 259 0.85 10.45 3.71
C ILE A 259 1.68 11.40 2.85
N THR A 260 2.90 11.67 3.28
CA THR A 260 3.86 12.54 2.60
C THR A 260 5.10 11.77 2.17
N ASP A 261 5.86 12.36 1.25
CA ASP A 261 7.23 11.96 0.97
C ASP A 261 8.19 12.52 2.04
N GLU A 262 9.48 12.22 1.89
CA GLU A 262 10.55 12.71 2.78
C GLU A 262 10.66 14.25 2.82
N ASN A 263 10.16 14.93 1.79
CA ASN A 263 10.13 16.39 1.70
C ASN A 263 8.83 17.00 2.23
N HIS A 264 8.02 16.23 2.95
CA HIS A 264 6.71 16.60 3.48
C HIS A 264 5.70 17.04 2.41
N LYS A 265 5.89 16.63 1.16
CA LYS A 265 4.91 16.82 0.09
C LYS A 265 3.99 15.61 0.00
N LYS A 266 2.72 15.84 -0.36
CA LYS A 266 1.76 14.75 -0.58
C LYS A 266 2.35 13.68 -1.50
N LEU A 267 2.31 12.42 -1.05
CA LEU A 267 2.80 11.28 -1.84
C LEU A 267 2.05 11.23 -3.18
N SER A 268 2.79 11.23 -4.28
CA SER A 268 2.23 11.31 -5.63
C SER A 268 2.70 10.17 -6.52
N LYS A 269 1.96 9.87 -7.59
CA LYS A 269 2.32 8.85 -8.58
C LYS A 269 3.71 9.03 -9.21
N ARG A 270 4.27 10.23 -9.17
CA ARG A 270 5.62 10.53 -9.71
C ARG A 270 6.76 9.97 -8.87
N CYS A 271 6.50 9.60 -7.61
CA CYS A 271 7.52 9.07 -6.71
C CYS A 271 7.84 7.58 -6.97
N GLY A 272 7.12 6.88 -7.86
CA GLY A 272 7.36 5.47 -8.19
C GLY A 272 6.98 4.45 -7.09
N HIS A 273 6.51 4.91 -5.92
CA HIS A 273 6.17 4.07 -4.77
C HIS A 273 4.76 4.37 -4.26
N SER A 274 3.90 4.88 -5.14
CA SER A 274 2.62 5.44 -4.71
C SER A 274 1.47 4.45 -4.77
N SER A 275 1.62 3.30 -5.42
CA SER A 275 0.60 2.25 -5.50
C SER A 275 1.08 0.92 -4.93
N TYR A 276 0.13 0.11 -4.50
CA TYR A 276 0.39 -1.25 -4.03
C TYR A 276 1.07 -2.11 -5.11
N GLU A 277 0.58 -2.02 -6.34
CA GLU A 277 1.12 -2.77 -7.47
C GLU A 277 2.55 -2.32 -7.83
N ASP A 278 2.86 -1.02 -7.73
CA ASP A 278 4.23 -0.52 -7.94
C ASP A 278 5.21 -1.12 -6.92
N LEU A 279 4.77 -1.32 -5.69
CA LEU A 279 5.59 -1.95 -4.64
C LEU A 279 5.78 -3.44 -4.90
N LEU A 280 4.74 -4.17 -5.32
CA LEU A 280 4.87 -5.58 -5.74
C LEU A 280 5.83 -5.71 -6.92
N ASP A 281 5.71 -4.84 -7.93
CA ASP A 281 6.60 -4.83 -9.11
C ASP A 281 8.07 -4.60 -8.73
N GLN A 282 8.32 -3.89 -7.62
CA GLN A 282 9.65 -3.67 -7.04
C GLN A 282 10.15 -4.84 -6.16
N GLY A 283 9.36 -5.90 -6.00
CA GLY A 283 9.76 -7.10 -5.29
C GLY A 283 9.50 -7.09 -3.78
N PHE A 284 8.61 -6.21 -3.32
CA PHE A 284 8.09 -6.29 -1.95
C PHE A 284 7.00 -7.39 -1.86
N VAL A 285 6.89 -8.05 -0.71
CA VAL A 285 5.83 -9.01 -0.45
C VAL A 285 4.60 -8.33 0.14
N SER A 286 3.42 -8.86 -0.15
CA SER A 286 2.14 -8.26 0.26
C SER A 286 2.03 -8.06 1.76
N GLU A 287 2.44 -9.05 2.54
CA GLU A 287 2.39 -9.03 4.00
C GLU A 287 3.21 -7.88 4.59
N ALA A 288 4.40 -7.61 4.03
CA ALA A 288 5.24 -6.49 4.46
C ALA A 288 4.61 -5.14 4.10
N ILE A 289 4.03 -5.02 2.89
CA ILE A 289 3.33 -3.81 2.45
C ILE A 289 2.15 -3.53 3.39
N VAL A 290 1.31 -4.52 3.68
CA VAL A 290 0.13 -4.38 4.56
C VAL A 290 0.56 -3.93 5.95
N ASN A 291 1.55 -4.59 6.55
CA ASN A 291 2.05 -4.21 7.87
C ASN A 291 2.64 -2.79 7.87
N TYR A 292 3.46 -2.46 6.88
CA TYR A 292 4.05 -1.12 6.77
C TYR A 292 2.96 -0.04 6.64
N VAL A 293 1.97 -0.28 5.78
CA VAL A 293 0.85 0.64 5.57
C VAL A 293 0.02 0.83 6.85
N ALA A 294 -0.13 -0.22 7.66
CA ALA A 294 -0.80 -0.12 8.96
C ALA A 294 -0.08 0.84 9.91
N LEU A 295 1.24 0.89 9.88
CA LEU A 295 2.06 1.79 10.71
C LEU A 295 2.13 3.23 10.19
N LEU A 296 1.58 3.53 9.01
CA LEU A 296 1.56 4.91 8.46
C LEU A 296 0.48 5.76 9.15
N GLY A 297 0.85 6.32 10.29
CA GLY A 297 -0.03 7.19 11.09
C GLY A 297 -0.69 6.50 12.28
N TRP A 298 -0.39 5.24 12.53
CA TRP A 298 -0.77 4.52 13.74
C TRP A 298 0.48 3.97 14.45
N CYS A 299 0.47 3.95 15.77
CA CYS A 299 1.55 3.42 16.59
C CYS A 299 0.97 2.44 17.63
N PRO A 300 1.43 1.17 17.65
CA PRO A 300 1.01 0.22 18.67
C PRO A 300 1.57 0.59 20.04
N GLN A 301 0.86 0.20 21.10
CA GLN A 301 1.23 0.56 22.47
C GLN A 301 2.57 -0.05 22.92
N ASP A 302 2.93 -1.21 22.39
CA ASP A 302 4.15 -1.96 22.72
C ASP A 302 5.35 -1.64 21.81
N ASN A 303 5.22 -0.68 20.90
CA ASN A 303 6.23 -0.31 19.89
C ASN A 303 6.69 -1.47 19.00
N ARG A 304 5.93 -2.56 18.90
CA ARG A 304 6.19 -3.65 17.97
C ARG A 304 5.98 -3.17 16.53
N GLU A 305 6.80 -3.63 15.60
CA GLU A 305 6.77 -3.18 14.20
C GLU A 305 6.38 -4.30 13.22
N ILE A 306 6.51 -5.56 13.59
CA ILE A 306 6.20 -6.71 12.73
C ILE A 306 4.93 -7.40 13.22
N PHE A 307 3.93 -7.48 12.35
CA PHE A 307 2.60 -8.02 12.62
C PHE A 307 2.08 -8.84 11.45
N SER A 308 1.54 -10.01 11.70
CA SER A 308 0.60 -10.63 10.76
C SER A 308 -0.72 -9.85 10.70
N LEU A 309 -1.51 -10.06 9.65
CA LEU A 309 -2.82 -9.39 9.54
C LEU A 309 -3.77 -9.72 10.72
N PRO A 310 -3.86 -10.97 11.23
CA PRO A 310 -4.65 -11.25 12.44
C PRO A 310 -4.15 -10.50 13.68
N GLU A 311 -2.83 -10.39 13.87
CA GLU A 311 -2.26 -9.62 14.99
C GLU A 311 -2.52 -8.11 14.83
N LEU A 312 -2.54 -7.59 13.60
CA LEU A 312 -2.97 -6.20 13.35
C LEU A 312 -4.44 -5.99 13.74
N VAL A 313 -5.33 -6.93 13.41
CA VAL A 313 -6.74 -6.88 13.81
C VAL A 313 -6.87 -6.84 15.34
N GLU A 314 -6.08 -7.62 16.06
CA GLU A 314 -6.11 -7.65 17.52
C GLU A 314 -5.53 -6.38 18.15
N ALA A 315 -4.45 -5.84 17.59
CA ALA A 315 -3.69 -4.73 18.18
C ALA A 315 -4.19 -3.34 17.78
N PHE A 316 -4.94 -3.24 16.67
CA PHE A 316 -5.29 -1.94 16.08
C PHE A 316 -6.34 -1.21 16.91
N ASP A 317 -5.97 -0.03 17.39
CA ASP A 317 -6.86 0.91 18.05
C ASP A 317 -6.68 2.29 17.39
N TYR A 318 -7.74 2.79 16.75
CA TYR A 318 -7.69 4.06 16.01
C TYR A 318 -7.48 5.28 16.94
N HIS A 319 -7.75 5.18 18.23
CA HIS A 319 -7.43 6.24 19.19
C HIS A 319 -5.93 6.50 19.34
N HIS A 320 -5.08 5.55 18.89
CA HIS A 320 -3.62 5.72 18.82
C HIS A 320 -3.13 6.22 17.45
N MET A 321 -4.03 6.71 16.60
CA MET A 321 -3.65 7.36 15.36
C MET A 321 -3.12 8.77 15.59
N SER A 322 -2.07 9.14 14.85
CA SER A 322 -1.48 10.47 14.88
C SER A 322 -2.33 11.48 14.10
N LYS A 323 -2.38 12.73 14.58
CA LYS A 323 -2.92 13.88 13.82
C LYS A 323 -1.94 14.39 12.77
N SER A 324 -0.64 14.13 12.98
CA SER A 324 0.43 14.61 12.10
C SER A 324 0.55 13.75 10.84
N PRO A 325 0.96 14.33 9.70
CA PRO A 325 1.25 13.58 8.50
C PRO A 325 2.23 12.43 8.73
N ALA A 326 2.01 11.30 8.09
CA ALA A 326 2.90 10.15 8.11
C ALA A 326 3.89 10.24 6.94
N VAL A 327 5.18 10.13 7.21
CA VAL A 327 6.20 10.12 6.15
C VAL A 327 6.37 8.71 5.61
N PHE A 328 6.29 8.56 4.29
CA PHE A 328 6.57 7.30 3.61
C PHE A 328 8.09 7.11 3.49
N ASP A 329 8.64 6.17 4.24
CA ASP A 329 10.06 5.81 4.25
C ASP A 329 10.26 4.44 3.56
N ILE A 330 10.83 4.47 2.36
CA ILE A 330 11.10 3.27 1.57
C ILE A 330 12.17 2.37 2.22
N ASN A 331 13.12 2.94 2.96
CA ASN A 331 14.16 2.16 3.61
C ASN A 331 13.59 1.37 4.79
N LYS A 332 12.66 1.97 5.54
CA LYS A 332 11.91 1.25 6.58
C LYS A 332 11.10 0.11 5.98
N LEU A 333 10.42 0.34 4.86
CA LEU A 333 9.68 -0.73 4.17
C LEU A 333 10.61 -1.85 3.68
N LYS A 334 11.80 -1.53 3.13
CA LYS A 334 12.79 -2.53 2.72
C LYS A 334 13.25 -3.38 3.91
N TRP A 335 13.62 -2.74 5.01
CA TRP A 335 13.99 -3.45 6.22
C TRP A 335 12.88 -4.39 6.70
N MET A 336 11.65 -3.90 6.80
CA MET A 336 10.49 -4.73 7.18
C MET A 336 10.32 -5.92 6.23
N ASN A 337 10.39 -5.67 4.92
CA ASN A 337 10.27 -6.72 3.91
C ASN A 337 11.36 -7.80 4.09
N GLY A 338 12.59 -7.39 4.38
CA GLY A 338 13.67 -8.33 4.72
C GLY A 338 13.34 -9.22 5.92
N GLU A 339 12.71 -8.66 6.97
CA GLU A 339 12.28 -9.46 8.13
C GLU A 339 11.18 -10.48 7.75
N TYR A 340 10.23 -10.10 6.87
CA TYR A 340 9.23 -11.04 6.36
C TYR A 340 9.86 -12.14 5.51
N LEU A 341 10.80 -11.82 4.62
CA LEU A 341 11.50 -12.79 3.80
C LEU A 341 12.31 -13.79 4.67
N LYS A 342 12.98 -13.30 5.72
CA LYS A 342 13.70 -14.15 6.69
C LYS A 342 12.78 -15.10 7.45
N ALA A 343 11.62 -14.63 7.88
CA ALA A 343 10.65 -15.41 8.65
C ALA A 343 9.81 -16.37 7.78
N MET A 344 9.73 -16.11 6.47
CA MET A 344 8.92 -16.90 5.55
C MET A 344 9.35 -18.37 5.50
N ASP A 345 8.39 -19.28 5.32
CA ASP A 345 8.68 -20.68 5.01
C ASP A 345 9.62 -20.80 3.80
N PHE A 346 10.53 -21.77 3.82
CA PHE A 346 11.56 -21.87 2.79
C PHE A 346 10.99 -22.18 1.41
N ASP A 347 10.02 -23.07 1.30
CA ASP A 347 9.45 -23.43 0.00
C ASP A 347 8.66 -22.26 -0.59
N LYS A 348 7.90 -21.51 0.24
CA LYS A 348 7.24 -20.26 -0.18
C LYS A 348 8.25 -19.20 -0.62
N PHE A 349 9.35 -19.04 0.13
CA PHE A 349 10.43 -18.13 -0.27
C PHE A 349 11.05 -18.54 -1.61
N TYR A 350 11.32 -19.84 -1.79
CA TYR A 350 11.92 -20.36 -3.01
C TYR A 350 11.03 -20.11 -4.23
N GLU A 351 9.72 -20.33 -4.11
CA GLU A 351 8.76 -20.00 -5.19
C GLU A 351 8.85 -18.55 -5.65
N LEU A 352 9.01 -17.61 -4.71
CA LEU A 352 9.18 -16.19 -5.02
C LEU A 352 10.57 -15.86 -5.59
N ALA A 353 11.62 -16.50 -5.10
CA ALA A 353 13.01 -16.23 -5.44
C ALA A 353 13.44 -16.89 -6.76
N GLU A 354 12.90 -18.08 -7.08
CA GLU A 354 13.30 -18.87 -8.24
C GLU A 354 13.28 -18.10 -9.56
N PRO A 355 12.22 -17.32 -9.89
CA PRO A 355 12.22 -16.53 -11.14
C PRO A 355 13.33 -15.49 -11.21
N TYR A 356 13.77 -14.94 -10.06
CA TYR A 356 14.87 -13.99 -9.98
C TYR A 356 16.22 -14.69 -10.08
N ILE A 357 16.38 -15.84 -9.45
CA ILE A 357 17.61 -16.67 -9.53
C ILE A 357 17.82 -17.13 -10.98
N LYS A 358 16.80 -17.66 -11.65
CA LYS A 358 16.85 -18.15 -13.04
C LYS A 358 17.14 -17.06 -14.07
N LYS A 359 16.89 -15.79 -13.74
CA LYS A 359 17.30 -14.66 -14.61
C LYS A 359 18.81 -14.41 -14.60
N VAL A 360 19.51 -14.87 -13.57
CA VAL A 360 20.94 -14.65 -13.36
C VAL A 360 21.74 -15.91 -13.61
N ILE A 361 21.26 -17.05 -13.09
CA ILE A 361 21.95 -18.34 -13.16
C ILE A 361 21.40 -19.17 -14.32
N THR A 362 22.27 -19.45 -15.29
CA THR A 362 21.98 -20.30 -16.46
C THR A 362 22.65 -21.68 -16.35
N LYS A 363 23.67 -21.82 -15.48
CA LYS A 363 24.37 -23.07 -15.20
C LYS A 363 23.52 -24.01 -14.34
N ASP A 364 23.81 -25.30 -14.43
CA ASP A 364 23.11 -26.36 -13.67
C ASP A 364 23.62 -26.45 -12.23
N TYR A 365 23.22 -25.48 -11.42
CA TYR A 365 23.50 -25.42 -9.99
C TYR A 365 22.26 -25.75 -9.17
N ASP A 366 22.48 -26.18 -7.92
CA ASP A 366 21.38 -26.36 -6.94
C ASP A 366 20.81 -24.98 -6.53
N LEU A 367 19.74 -24.57 -7.23
CA LEU A 367 19.07 -23.29 -6.98
C LEU A 367 18.46 -23.21 -5.57
N LYS A 368 18.07 -24.32 -4.96
CA LYS A 368 17.56 -24.32 -3.58
C LYS A 368 18.67 -24.00 -2.58
N LYS A 369 19.88 -24.53 -2.78
CA LYS A 369 21.05 -24.17 -1.97
C LYS A 369 21.38 -22.68 -2.11
N ILE A 370 21.40 -22.15 -3.35
CA ILE A 370 21.58 -20.72 -3.59
C ILE A 370 20.52 -19.92 -2.83
N ALA A 371 19.25 -20.29 -2.96
CA ALA A 371 18.13 -19.61 -2.28
C ALA A 371 18.30 -19.63 -0.75
N SER A 372 18.78 -20.72 -0.18
CA SER A 372 18.99 -20.84 1.26
C SER A 372 20.05 -19.86 1.79
N LEU A 373 21.11 -19.61 1.02
CA LEU A 373 22.16 -18.65 1.38
C LEU A 373 21.69 -17.21 1.37
N ILE A 374 20.80 -16.84 0.43
CA ILE A 374 20.40 -15.46 0.22
C ILE A 374 19.16 -15.04 1.05
N LYS A 375 18.37 -15.99 1.55
CA LYS A 375 17.12 -15.71 2.25
C LYS A 375 17.22 -14.67 3.37
N SER A 376 18.35 -14.68 4.10
CA SER A 376 18.60 -13.72 5.19
C SER A 376 19.45 -12.50 4.75
N ARG A 377 19.74 -12.36 3.47
CA ARG A 377 20.69 -11.37 2.96
C ARG A 377 20.08 -10.33 2.04
N ILE A 378 18.81 -10.48 1.70
CA ILE A 378 18.09 -9.58 0.81
C ILE A 378 16.98 -8.87 1.56
N GLU A 379 16.71 -7.65 1.17
CA GLU A 379 15.58 -6.87 1.65
C GLU A 379 14.41 -6.88 0.65
N ILE A 380 14.70 -6.95 -0.65
CA ILE A 380 13.72 -7.09 -1.72
C ILE A 380 14.17 -8.17 -2.70
N LEU A 381 13.23 -8.78 -3.45
CA LEU A 381 13.56 -9.86 -4.38
C LEU A 381 14.57 -9.48 -5.48
N PRO A 382 14.58 -8.27 -6.05
CA PRO A 382 15.61 -7.85 -7.02
C PRO A 382 17.04 -7.86 -6.48
N ASP A 383 17.25 -7.74 -5.15
CA ASP A 383 18.61 -7.80 -4.54
C ASP A 383 19.29 -9.14 -4.78
N ILE A 384 18.51 -10.20 -5.11
CA ILE A 384 19.01 -11.54 -5.43
C ILE A 384 20.11 -11.46 -6.47
N LYS A 385 19.93 -10.66 -7.51
CA LYS A 385 20.91 -10.53 -8.61
C LYS A 385 22.31 -10.22 -8.08
N ASP A 386 22.43 -9.20 -7.23
CA ASP A 386 23.72 -8.72 -6.75
C ASP A 386 24.38 -9.68 -5.75
N GLN A 387 23.56 -10.55 -5.12
CA GLN A 387 24.03 -11.57 -4.18
C GLN A 387 24.57 -12.83 -4.87
N ILE A 388 24.15 -13.13 -6.12
CA ILE A 388 24.43 -14.42 -6.77
C ILE A 388 25.11 -14.33 -8.14
N ASP A 389 25.30 -13.14 -8.71
CA ASP A 389 25.88 -12.92 -10.05
C ASP A 389 27.23 -13.64 -10.25
N PHE A 390 28.03 -13.68 -9.19
CA PHE A 390 29.33 -14.34 -9.20
C PHE A 390 29.27 -15.87 -9.39
N PHE A 391 28.14 -16.52 -9.11
CA PHE A 391 27.99 -17.95 -9.42
C PHE A 391 28.01 -18.19 -10.93
N GLU A 392 27.39 -17.30 -11.71
CA GLU A 392 27.41 -17.39 -13.17
C GLU A 392 28.79 -17.11 -13.74
N ALA A 393 29.45 -16.03 -13.33
CA ALA A 393 30.79 -15.66 -13.71
C ALA A 393 31.46 -14.81 -12.64
N VAL A 394 32.73 -15.07 -12.38
CA VAL A 394 33.51 -14.23 -11.46
C VAL A 394 33.63 -12.82 -12.05
N PRO A 395 33.16 -11.76 -11.33
CA PRO A 395 33.29 -10.38 -11.81
C PRO A 395 34.77 -9.96 -11.87
N GLU A 396 35.07 -8.89 -12.62
CA GLU A 396 36.36 -8.24 -12.47
C GLU A 396 36.50 -7.66 -11.05
N TYR A 397 37.64 -7.90 -10.43
CA TYR A 397 37.93 -7.42 -9.08
C TYR A 397 39.40 -7.03 -8.91
N ASP A 398 39.66 -6.15 -7.95
CA ASP A 398 41.01 -5.69 -7.59
C ASP A 398 41.63 -6.73 -6.63
N THR A 399 42.95 -7.06 -6.84
CA THR A 399 43.70 -7.95 -5.95
C THR A 399 43.81 -7.43 -4.52
N ALA A 400 43.66 -6.13 -4.30
CA ALA A 400 43.54 -5.53 -2.99
C ALA A 400 42.38 -6.15 -2.12
N MET A 401 41.39 -6.83 -2.73
CA MET A 401 40.38 -7.58 -2.00
C MET A 401 40.91 -8.72 -1.15
N TYR A 402 42.09 -9.25 -1.49
CA TYR A 402 42.76 -10.27 -0.68
C TYR A 402 43.34 -9.71 0.62
N CYS A 403 43.52 -8.38 0.69
CA CYS A 403 44.00 -7.70 1.89
C CYS A 403 42.88 -7.55 2.93
N HIS A 404 42.99 -8.26 4.05
CA HIS A 404 42.00 -8.18 5.11
C HIS A 404 42.63 -8.03 6.50
N LYS A 405 42.50 -6.85 7.11
CA LYS A 405 43.16 -6.49 8.37
C LYS A 405 42.84 -7.49 9.52
N LYS A 406 41.57 -7.89 9.67
CA LYS A 406 41.15 -8.79 10.76
C LYS A 406 41.60 -10.25 10.51
N MET A 407 41.64 -10.69 9.25
CA MET A 407 42.10 -12.04 8.88
C MET A 407 43.61 -12.09 8.75
N LYS A 408 44.29 -10.95 8.74
CA LYS A 408 45.74 -10.79 8.60
C LYS A 408 46.28 -11.32 7.24
N THR A 409 45.50 -11.15 6.18
CA THR A 409 45.87 -11.53 4.83
C THR A 409 46.28 -10.32 3.99
N ASN A 410 47.15 -10.53 3.05
CA ASN A 410 47.49 -9.64 1.98
C ASN A 410 47.59 -10.42 0.65
N GLU A 411 47.97 -9.81 -0.44
CA GLU A 411 48.10 -10.45 -1.75
C GLU A 411 49.11 -11.59 -1.74
N GLU A 412 50.31 -11.36 -1.17
CA GLU A 412 51.41 -12.34 -1.09
C GLU A 412 51.01 -13.57 -0.24
N THR A 413 50.52 -13.33 0.97
CA THR A 413 50.08 -14.43 1.85
C THR A 413 48.86 -15.19 1.31
N SER A 414 47.98 -14.51 0.58
CA SER A 414 46.82 -15.14 -0.07
C SER A 414 47.29 -16.01 -1.27
N LEU A 415 48.26 -15.55 -2.04
CA LEU A 415 48.86 -16.33 -3.14
C LEU A 415 49.51 -17.61 -2.61
N GLU A 416 50.29 -17.52 -1.50
CA GLU A 416 50.91 -18.72 -0.86
C GLU A 416 49.83 -19.71 -0.39
N VAL A 417 48.80 -19.26 0.30
CA VAL A 417 47.70 -20.12 0.77
C VAL A 417 47.01 -20.81 -0.41
N LEU A 418 46.69 -20.07 -1.48
CA LEU A 418 46.02 -20.64 -2.64
C LEU A 418 46.90 -21.67 -3.38
N LYS A 419 48.20 -21.42 -3.52
CA LYS A 419 49.14 -22.35 -4.13
C LYS A 419 49.30 -23.65 -3.34
N GLU A 420 49.31 -23.57 -2.01
CA GLU A 420 49.49 -24.73 -1.14
C GLU A 420 48.18 -25.57 -0.99
N ILE A 421 47.01 -24.93 -1.01
CA ILE A 421 45.74 -25.64 -0.84
C ILE A 421 45.23 -26.27 -2.14
N LEU A 422 45.58 -25.70 -3.31
CA LEU A 422 45.13 -26.16 -4.63
C LEU A 422 45.35 -27.65 -4.85
N PRO A 423 46.59 -28.25 -4.65
CA PRO A 423 46.83 -29.66 -4.89
C PRO A 423 45.96 -30.55 -3.97
N ARG A 424 45.65 -30.10 -2.77
CA ARG A 424 44.77 -30.85 -1.83
C ARG A 424 43.33 -30.83 -2.34
N LEU A 425 42.84 -29.71 -2.83
CA LEU A 425 41.50 -29.60 -3.39
C LEU A 425 41.37 -30.44 -4.69
N GLU A 426 42.39 -30.48 -5.52
CA GLU A 426 42.44 -31.32 -6.75
C GLU A 426 42.32 -32.81 -6.40
N ALA A 427 42.99 -33.25 -5.32
CA ALA A 427 42.99 -34.63 -4.86
C ALA A 427 41.74 -35.01 -4.03
N TRP A 428 40.90 -34.04 -3.64
CA TRP A 428 39.73 -34.23 -2.81
C TRP A 428 38.48 -34.44 -3.66
N ASP A 429 37.70 -35.46 -3.36
CA ASP A 429 36.53 -35.82 -4.17
C ASP A 429 35.20 -35.38 -3.56
N ASP A 430 35.11 -35.24 -2.22
CA ASP A 430 33.89 -34.85 -1.52
C ASP A 430 33.82 -33.29 -1.41
N TYR A 431 33.06 -32.68 -2.29
CA TYR A 431 32.84 -31.24 -2.31
C TYR A 431 31.60 -30.81 -1.51
N SER A 432 31.15 -31.61 -0.56
CA SER A 432 30.16 -31.13 0.43
C SER A 432 30.75 -30.05 1.34
N ASN A 433 29.90 -29.13 1.82
CA ASN A 433 30.33 -28.06 2.71
C ASN A 433 31.13 -28.53 3.92
N ASP A 434 30.64 -29.58 4.60
CA ASP A 434 31.27 -30.08 5.80
C ASP A 434 32.64 -30.76 5.52
N ALA A 435 32.75 -31.48 4.41
CA ALA A 435 34.01 -32.09 4.00
C ALA A 435 35.05 -31.07 3.60
N LEU A 436 34.65 -30.06 2.81
CA LEU A 436 35.50 -28.92 2.44
C LEU A 436 35.92 -28.10 3.65
N PHE A 437 34.99 -27.84 4.59
CA PHE A 437 35.33 -27.15 5.83
C PHE A 437 36.35 -27.93 6.67
N GLY A 438 36.18 -29.25 6.78
CA GLY A 438 37.15 -30.14 7.45
C GLY A 438 38.53 -30.08 6.79
N LEU A 439 38.61 -30.14 5.46
CA LEU A 439 39.86 -30.04 4.69
C LEU A 439 40.59 -28.70 4.90
N LEU A 440 39.88 -27.60 4.73
CA LEU A 440 40.47 -26.26 4.86
C LEU A 440 40.86 -25.92 6.32
N LYS A 441 40.06 -26.41 7.28
CA LYS A 441 40.36 -26.27 8.72
C LYS A 441 41.58 -27.12 9.09
N GLY A 442 41.64 -28.37 8.66
CA GLY A 442 42.78 -29.23 8.88
C GLY A 442 44.08 -28.67 8.31
N PHE A 443 44.01 -28.09 7.11
CA PHE A 443 45.16 -27.35 6.51
C PHE A 443 45.57 -26.15 7.36
N ALA A 444 44.62 -25.39 7.85
CA ALA A 444 44.93 -24.24 8.72
C ALA A 444 45.59 -24.69 10.04
N GLU A 445 45.12 -25.73 10.66
CA GLU A 445 45.70 -26.30 11.89
C GLU A 445 47.13 -26.83 11.67
N GLU A 446 47.35 -27.59 10.59
CA GLU A 446 48.66 -28.08 10.21
C GLU A 446 49.71 -26.99 10.05
N LYS A 447 49.30 -25.85 9.44
CA LYS A 447 50.15 -24.69 9.21
C LYS A 447 50.23 -23.74 10.38
N GLY A 448 49.46 -23.94 11.46
CA GLY A 448 49.34 -23.01 12.59
C GLY A 448 48.60 -21.71 12.25
N TYR A 449 47.80 -21.72 11.19
CA TYR A 449 47.00 -20.56 10.75
C TYR A 449 45.63 -20.51 11.44
N LYS A 450 45.06 -19.32 11.54
CA LYS A 450 43.64 -19.17 11.91
C LYS A 450 42.75 -19.50 10.71
N ASN A 451 41.57 -20.09 10.93
CA ASN A 451 40.65 -20.46 9.86
C ASN A 451 40.40 -19.31 8.86
N GLY A 452 40.20 -18.08 9.34
CA GLY A 452 39.96 -16.92 8.47
C GLY A 452 41.13 -16.58 7.55
N TYR A 453 42.36 -16.94 7.91
CA TYR A 453 43.56 -16.73 7.10
C TYR A 453 43.54 -17.60 5.85
N VAL A 454 42.93 -18.78 5.91
CA VAL A 454 42.76 -19.71 4.78
C VAL A 454 41.43 -19.46 4.07
N MET A 455 40.33 -19.29 4.81
CA MET A 455 38.99 -19.17 4.23
C MET A 455 38.81 -17.89 3.42
N TRP A 456 39.47 -16.77 3.81
CA TRP A 456 39.33 -15.50 3.12
C TRP A 456 39.88 -15.56 1.69
N PRO A 457 41.15 -15.97 1.44
CA PRO A 457 41.67 -16.11 0.09
C PRO A 457 40.83 -17.03 -0.78
N VAL A 458 40.43 -18.20 -0.24
CA VAL A 458 39.62 -19.17 -1.00
C VAL A 458 38.27 -18.57 -1.39
N ARG A 459 37.58 -17.91 -0.45
CA ARG A 459 36.30 -17.27 -0.72
C ARG A 459 36.43 -16.16 -1.78
N THR A 460 37.46 -15.33 -1.67
CA THR A 460 37.73 -14.26 -2.62
C THR A 460 38.04 -14.83 -4.00
N ALA A 461 38.85 -15.89 -4.09
CA ALA A 461 39.21 -16.56 -5.34
C ALA A 461 37.99 -17.13 -6.07
N VAL A 462 37.06 -17.78 -5.34
CA VAL A 462 35.88 -18.43 -5.96
C VAL A 462 34.73 -17.46 -6.26
N SER A 463 34.75 -16.26 -5.67
CA SER A 463 33.63 -15.31 -5.82
C SER A 463 33.99 -13.99 -6.49
N GLY A 464 35.21 -13.50 -6.34
CA GLY A 464 35.60 -12.14 -6.77
C GLY A 464 34.81 -11.04 -6.02
N LYS A 465 34.24 -11.34 -4.85
CA LYS A 465 33.40 -10.40 -4.08
C LYS A 465 33.98 -10.18 -2.67
N GLN A 466 33.89 -8.94 -2.21
CA GLN A 466 34.27 -8.59 -0.83
C GLN A 466 33.30 -9.17 0.20
N SER A 467 32.02 -9.28 -0.15
CA SER A 467 30.97 -9.88 0.67
C SER A 467 30.18 -10.88 -0.16
N THR A 468 29.88 -12.03 0.44
CA THR A 468 29.15 -13.12 -0.19
C THR A 468 28.03 -13.62 0.76
N PRO A 469 26.96 -14.21 0.23
CA PRO A 469 25.87 -14.73 1.07
C PRO A 469 26.30 -15.95 1.91
N GLY A 470 27.32 -16.70 1.44
CA GLY A 470 27.88 -17.85 2.14
C GLY A 470 29.39 -17.75 2.36
N GLY A 471 29.96 -18.69 3.13
CA GLY A 471 31.39 -18.88 3.33
C GLY A 471 32.06 -19.60 2.14
N ALA A 472 33.40 -19.69 2.14
CA ALA A 472 34.17 -20.33 1.07
C ALA A 472 33.65 -21.72 0.70
N THR A 473 33.42 -22.55 1.68
CA THR A 473 33.02 -23.96 1.51
C THR A 473 31.59 -24.14 1.02
N GLU A 474 30.66 -23.31 1.49
CA GLU A 474 29.28 -23.27 0.99
C GLU A 474 29.22 -22.84 -0.49
N LEU A 475 30.07 -21.89 -0.88
CA LEU A 475 30.15 -21.47 -2.29
C LEU A 475 30.77 -22.57 -3.17
N MET A 476 31.82 -23.23 -2.69
CA MET A 476 32.47 -24.32 -3.43
C MET A 476 31.59 -25.56 -3.58
N GLU A 477 30.74 -25.86 -2.59
CA GLU A 477 29.74 -26.93 -2.68
C GLU A 477 28.78 -26.69 -3.86
N ILE A 478 28.33 -25.44 -4.04
CA ILE A 478 27.42 -25.07 -5.13
C ILE A 478 28.15 -25.07 -6.49
N LEU A 479 29.35 -24.51 -6.54
CA LEU A 479 30.16 -24.41 -7.76
C LEU A 479 30.63 -25.79 -8.24
N GLY A 480 30.82 -26.72 -7.30
CA GLY A 480 31.42 -28.03 -7.59
C GLY A 480 32.94 -27.99 -7.75
N LYS A 481 33.53 -29.17 -7.88
CA LYS A 481 35.00 -29.37 -7.95
C LYS A 481 35.63 -28.60 -9.11
N GLU A 482 35.13 -28.84 -10.31
CA GLU A 482 35.78 -28.33 -11.55
C GLU A 482 35.79 -26.80 -11.58
N GLU A 483 34.66 -26.16 -11.34
CA GLU A 483 34.55 -24.70 -11.37
C GLU A 483 35.34 -24.07 -10.21
N SER A 484 35.29 -24.63 -9.01
CA SER A 484 36.07 -24.14 -7.86
C SER A 484 37.59 -24.15 -8.15
N ILE A 485 38.10 -25.24 -8.69
CA ILE A 485 39.52 -25.40 -9.06
C ILE A 485 39.89 -24.40 -10.16
N ALA A 486 39.05 -24.27 -11.19
CA ALA A 486 39.31 -23.34 -12.29
C ALA A 486 39.42 -21.88 -11.78
N ARG A 487 38.52 -21.47 -10.90
CA ARG A 487 38.53 -20.13 -10.30
C ARG A 487 39.74 -19.89 -9.40
N ILE A 488 40.13 -20.87 -8.60
CA ILE A 488 41.32 -20.76 -7.76
C ILE A 488 42.61 -20.66 -8.63
N LYS A 489 42.71 -21.41 -9.72
CA LYS A 489 43.84 -21.29 -10.68
C LYS A 489 43.89 -19.88 -11.30
N ALA A 490 42.77 -19.37 -11.78
CA ALA A 490 42.70 -18.03 -12.34
C ALA A 490 43.09 -16.95 -11.31
N ALA A 491 42.69 -17.14 -10.06
CA ALA A 491 43.07 -16.24 -8.96
C ALA A 491 44.59 -16.28 -8.66
N ILE A 492 45.21 -17.45 -8.71
CA ILE A 492 46.66 -17.61 -8.56
C ILE A 492 47.41 -16.90 -9.70
N GLU A 493 46.95 -17.05 -10.95
CA GLU A 493 47.51 -16.33 -12.10
C GLU A 493 47.43 -14.83 -11.87
N LYS A 494 46.26 -14.32 -11.57
CA LYS A 494 46.01 -12.88 -11.31
C LYS A 494 46.85 -12.29 -10.17
N LEU A 495 47.12 -13.05 -9.12
CA LEU A 495 47.95 -12.61 -7.97
C LEU A 495 49.44 -12.75 -8.29
N SER A 496 49.85 -13.42 -9.39
CA SER A 496 51.24 -13.62 -9.79
C SER A 496 51.69 -12.58 -10.80
N GLU A 497 50.78 -11.85 -11.40
CA GLU A 497 51.04 -10.67 -12.27
C GLU A 497 51.49 -9.46 -11.45
#